data_6f6391950c112c1fcfbf78a447cb1c95
#
_entry.id   6f6391950c112c1fcfbf78a447cb1c95
#
_cell.length_a   1.000
_cell.length_b   1.000
_cell.length_c   1.000
_cell.angle_alpha   90.00
_cell.angle_beta   90.00
_cell.angle_gamma   90.00
#
_symmetry.space_group_name_H-M   'P 1'
#
loop_
_entity.id
_entity.type
_entity.pdbx_description
1 polymer ?
#
loop_
_entity_poly.entity_id
_entity_poly.type
_entity_poly.pdbx_seq_one_letter_code
_entity_poly.pdbx_strand_id
1 'polypeptide(L)'
;MKLLFSAIFLPLISFASNITTQQMPLDKMQEQNREITKLAAIELSKTLPQIIDKHTKLTKVEAQDTTLVYSYEIDAAPKSDAQIKQEDHTRMKKAITNGICSSSQRFLKANIAIRYIYNSAHSKNELFRFDVDAKSCENLQ
;
A
#
# COMPACT_ATOMS: atom_id res chain seq x y z
N MET A 1 29.89 -62.25 -45.96
CA MET A 1 29.37 -61.92 -44.64
C MET A 1 28.97 -60.42 -44.64
N LYS A 2 27.70 -60.11 -44.86
CA LYS A 2 27.19 -58.76 -44.93
C LYS A 2 26.55 -58.36 -43.61
N LEU A 3 27.19 -57.46 -42.87
CA LEU A 3 26.65 -56.89 -41.65
C LEU A 3 25.71 -55.74 -42.00
N LEU A 4 24.40 -55.97 -41.73
CA LEU A 4 23.35 -54.95 -41.84
C LEU A 4 23.33 -54.12 -40.56
N PHE A 5 23.79 -52.88 -40.63
CA PHE A 5 23.59 -51.91 -39.54
C PHE A 5 22.17 -51.36 -39.62
N SER A 6 21.31 -51.78 -38.72
CA SER A 6 19.97 -51.21 -38.55
C SER A 6 20.08 -49.96 -37.69
N ALA A 7 19.91 -48.80 -38.28
CA ALA A 7 19.84 -47.51 -37.58
C ALA A 7 18.46 -47.37 -36.96
N ILE A 8 18.39 -47.44 -35.64
CA ILE A 8 17.17 -47.12 -34.88
C ILE A 8 17.07 -45.61 -34.73
N PHE A 9 16.14 -45.03 -35.49
CA PHE A 9 15.78 -43.60 -35.39
C PHE A 9 14.80 -43.44 -34.20
N LEU A 10 15.27 -42.93 -33.07
CA LEU A 10 14.39 -42.49 -31.99
C LEU A 10 13.87 -41.10 -32.28
N PRO A 11 12.53 -40.88 -32.30
CA PRO A 11 11.99 -39.50 -32.39
C PRO A 11 12.16 -38.81 -31.04
N LEU A 12 12.92 -37.72 -31.05
CA LEU A 12 12.92 -36.75 -29.92
C LEU A 12 11.54 -36.09 -29.85
N ILE A 13 10.74 -36.53 -28.92
CA ILE A 13 9.49 -35.82 -28.55
C ILE A 13 9.89 -34.60 -27.73
N SER A 14 9.98 -33.45 -28.35
CA SER A 14 10.13 -32.16 -27.70
C SER A 14 8.81 -31.83 -26.99
N PHE A 15 8.73 -32.07 -25.69
CA PHE A 15 7.68 -31.49 -24.84
C PHE A 15 7.95 -29.97 -24.74
N ALA A 16 7.37 -29.21 -25.63
CA ALA A 16 7.21 -27.76 -25.43
C ALA A 16 6.24 -27.56 -24.28
N SER A 17 6.77 -27.41 -23.07
CA SER A 17 5.99 -26.97 -21.93
C SER A 17 5.53 -25.55 -22.19
N ASN A 18 4.32 -25.37 -22.70
CA ASN A 18 3.65 -24.08 -22.68
C ASN A 18 3.41 -23.72 -21.22
N ILE A 19 4.37 -23.02 -20.60
CA ILE A 19 4.15 -22.35 -19.32
C ILE A 19 3.24 -21.17 -19.65
N THR A 20 1.93 -21.42 -19.67
CA THR A 20 0.93 -20.36 -19.68
C THR A 20 1.04 -19.70 -18.30
N THR A 21 1.63 -18.52 -18.22
CA THR A 21 1.55 -17.69 -17.04
C THR A 21 0.08 -17.33 -16.86
N GLN A 22 -0.65 -18.12 -16.07
CA GLN A 22 -2.03 -17.81 -15.73
C GLN A 22 -2.02 -16.54 -14.88
N GLN A 23 -2.38 -15.44 -15.53
CA GLN A 23 -2.61 -14.18 -14.84
C GLN A 23 -3.81 -14.38 -13.91
N MET A 24 -3.61 -14.16 -12.62
CA MET A 24 -4.67 -14.30 -11.62
C MET A 24 -5.85 -13.41 -12.00
N PRO A 25 -7.12 -13.93 -11.96
CA PRO A 25 -8.29 -13.10 -12.19
C PRO A 25 -8.32 -11.88 -11.26
N LEU A 26 -8.79 -10.73 -11.77
CA LEU A 26 -8.80 -9.45 -11.04
C LEU A 26 -9.57 -9.51 -9.71
N ASP A 27 -10.66 -10.26 -9.67
CA ASP A 27 -11.47 -10.46 -8.47
C ASP A 27 -10.69 -11.19 -7.36
N LYS A 28 -9.96 -12.24 -7.71
CA LYS A 28 -9.10 -12.97 -6.77
C LYS A 28 -7.94 -12.12 -6.28
N MET A 29 -7.36 -11.31 -7.14
CA MET A 29 -6.29 -10.39 -6.78
C MET A 29 -6.80 -9.32 -5.79
N GLN A 30 -8.00 -8.79 -6.01
CA GLN A 30 -8.62 -7.84 -5.09
C GLN A 30 -8.93 -8.47 -3.73
N GLU A 31 -9.46 -9.70 -3.71
CA GLU A 31 -9.69 -10.42 -2.45
C GLU A 31 -8.39 -10.65 -1.68
N GLN A 32 -7.34 -11.10 -2.37
CA GLN A 32 -6.02 -11.26 -1.76
C GLN A 32 -5.48 -9.95 -1.19
N ASN A 33 -5.64 -8.85 -1.91
CA ASN A 33 -5.20 -7.54 -1.45
C ASN A 33 -5.97 -7.06 -0.22
N ARG A 34 -7.28 -7.34 -0.12
CA ARG A 34 -8.06 -7.07 1.10
C ARG A 34 -7.52 -7.83 2.30
N GLU A 35 -7.20 -9.11 2.14
CA GLU A 35 -6.63 -9.91 3.24
C GLU A 35 -5.24 -9.42 3.63
N ILE A 36 -4.38 -9.09 2.68
CA ILE A 36 -3.07 -8.47 2.96
C ILE A 36 -3.23 -7.17 3.73
N THR A 37 -4.18 -6.32 3.32
CA THR A 37 -4.45 -5.03 3.98
C THR A 37 -4.92 -5.23 5.42
N LYS A 38 -5.80 -6.20 5.67
CA LYS A 38 -6.27 -6.55 7.03
C LYS A 38 -5.12 -7.05 7.91
N LEU A 39 -4.31 -7.98 7.42
CA LEU A 39 -3.18 -8.52 8.15
C LEU A 39 -2.14 -7.43 8.48
N ALA A 40 -1.86 -6.55 7.53
CA ALA A 40 -0.97 -5.41 7.74
C ALA A 40 -1.51 -4.46 8.81
N ALA A 41 -2.81 -4.14 8.79
CA ALA A 41 -3.45 -3.29 9.79
C ALA A 41 -3.37 -3.91 11.19
N ILE A 42 -3.62 -5.21 11.33
CA ILE A 42 -3.51 -5.93 12.59
C ILE A 42 -2.08 -5.87 13.13
N GLU A 43 -1.09 -6.13 12.29
CA GLU A 43 0.31 -6.13 12.69
C GLU A 43 0.78 -4.73 13.14
N LEU A 44 0.46 -3.70 12.37
CA LEU A 44 0.81 -2.31 12.67
C LEU A 44 0.09 -1.79 13.92
N SER A 45 -1.10 -2.30 14.22
CA SER A 45 -1.86 -1.90 15.41
C SER A 45 -1.26 -2.38 16.73
N LYS A 46 -0.38 -3.39 16.72
CA LYS A 46 0.25 -3.94 17.93
C LYS A 46 1.13 -2.95 18.68
N THR A 47 1.66 -1.95 17.99
CA THR A 47 2.58 -0.95 18.56
C THR A 47 1.92 0.39 18.87
N LEU A 48 0.59 0.48 18.74
CA LEU A 48 -0.15 1.70 18.97
C LEU A 48 -0.55 1.89 20.45
N PRO A 49 -0.68 3.14 20.92
CA PRO A 49 -0.41 4.39 20.19
C PRO A 49 1.09 4.68 20.06
N GLN A 50 1.48 5.32 18.96
CA GLN A 50 2.87 5.69 18.69
C GLN A 50 3.03 7.22 18.67
N ILE A 51 3.95 7.74 19.48
CA ILE A 51 4.29 9.16 19.47
C ILE A 51 5.19 9.44 18.26
N ILE A 52 4.75 10.33 17.38
CA ILE A 52 5.50 10.75 16.20
C ILE A 52 6.38 11.94 16.54
N ASP A 53 5.79 12.95 17.17
CA ASP A 53 6.48 14.11 17.72
C ASP A 53 5.68 14.67 18.91
N LYS A 54 6.11 15.83 19.44
CA LYS A 54 5.48 16.45 20.63
C LYS A 54 4.01 16.83 20.44
N HIS A 55 3.53 16.94 19.19
CA HIS A 55 2.18 17.36 18.85
C HIS A 55 1.38 16.30 18.11
N THR A 56 2.03 15.23 17.62
CA THR A 56 1.43 14.25 16.72
C THR A 56 1.56 12.84 17.29
N LYS A 57 0.46 12.11 17.29
CA LYS A 57 0.39 10.72 17.74
C LYS A 57 -0.37 9.89 16.70
N LEU A 58 0.19 8.73 16.31
CA LEU A 58 -0.54 7.71 15.54
C LEU A 58 -1.37 6.89 16.53
N THR A 59 -2.68 6.92 16.38
CA THR A 59 -3.61 6.30 17.33
C THR A 59 -4.29 5.05 16.80
N LYS A 60 -4.41 4.92 15.47
CA LYS A 60 -5.14 3.82 14.85
C LYS A 60 -4.55 3.48 13.47
N VAL A 61 -4.53 2.19 13.15
CA VAL A 61 -4.32 1.69 11.78
C VAL A 61 -5.41 0.67 11.49
N GLU A 62 -6.09 0.84 10.37
CA GLU A 62 -7.18 -0.06 9.97
C GLU A 62 -7.18 -0.32 8.46
N ALA A 63 -7.83 -1.41 8.06
CA ALA A 63 -8.06 -1.76 6.67
C ALA A 63 -9.45 -1.28 6.24
N GLN A 64 -9.50 -0.50 5.16
CA GLN A 64 -10.75 -0.14 4.48
C GLN A 64 -10.66 -0.64 3.04
N ASP A 65 -11.26 -1.80 2.78
CA ASP A 65 -11.12 -2.53 1.52
C ASP A 65 -9.63 -2.79 1.20
N THR A 66 -9.10 -2.25 0.12
CA THR A 66 -7.69 -2.31 -0.27
C THR A 66 -6.92 -1.03 0.09
N THR A 67 -7.38 -0.29 1.09
CA THR A 67 -6.72 0.91 1.61
C THR A 67 -6.28 0.70 3.05
N LEU A 68 -5.00 0.94 3.31
CA LEU A 68 -4.44 0.95 4.66
C LEU A 68 -4.56 2.36 5.22
N VAL A 69 -5.37 2.54 6.27
CA VAL A 69 -5.72 3.85 6.83
C VAL A 69 -5.00 4.06 8.15
N TYR A 70 -4.21 5.12 8.22
CA TYR A 70 -3.51 5.58 9.41
C TYR A 70 -4.20 6.81 9.98
N SER A 71 -4.64 6.75 11.24
CA SER A 71 -5.29 7.87 11.94
C SER A 71 -4.34 8.48 12.95
N TYR A 72 -4.02 9.75 12.72
CA TYR A 72 -3.20 10.57 13.59
C TYR A 72 -4.08 11.53 14.40
N GLU A 73 -3.66 11.84 15.62
CA GLU A 73 -4.17 12.96 16.41
C GLU A 73 -3.10 14.05 16.46
N ILE A 74 -3.51 15.30 16.20
CA ILE A 74 -2.65 16.47 16.33
C ILE A 74 -3.19 17.42 17.39
N ASP A 75 -2.29 17.88 18.28
CA ASP A 75 -2.52 19.01 19.15
C ASP A 75 -2.01 20.26 18.46
N ALA A 76 -2.92 21.04 17.90
CA ALA A 76 -2.62 22.25 17.14
C ALA A 76 -2.79 23.53 17.97
N ALA A 77 -3.00 23.41 19.29
CA ALA A 77 -3.18 24.59 20.15
C ALA A 77 -2.04 25.63 19.97
N PRO A 78 -2.33 26.93 19.93
CA PRO A 78 -3.63 27.57 20.22
C PRO A 78 -4.57 27.71 19.02
N LYS A 79 -4.26 27.13 17.85
CA LYS A 79 -5.11 27.21 16.65
C LYS A 79 -6.39 26.40 16.83
N SER A 80 -7.52 26.90 16.33
CA SER A 80 -8.77 26.15 16.26
C SER A 80 -8.78 25.15 15.12
N ASP A 81 -9.65 24.16 15.16
CA ASP A 81 -9.85 23.20 14.08
C ASP A 81 -10.22 23.88 12.77
N ALA A 82 -11.03 24.95 12.83
CA ALA A 82 -11.42 25.72 11.64
C ALA A 82 -10.21 26.41 10.99
N GLN A 83 -9.30 26.95 11.78
CA GLN A 83 -8.06 27.56 11.27
C GLN A 83 -7.17 26.51 10.61
N ILE A 84 -7.00 25.33 11.24
CA ILE A 84 -6.20 24.25 10.69
C ILE A 84 -6.78 23.75 9.36
N LYS A 85 -8.10 23.58 9.27
CA LYS A 85 -8.77 23.13 8.03
C LYS A 85 -8.59 24.11 6.86
N GLN A 86 -8.39 25.40 7.13
CA GLN A 86 -8.20 26.44 6.12
C GLN A 86 -6.73 26.62 5.72
N GLU A 87 -5.79 26.01 6.40
CA GLU A 87 -4.37 26.10 6.07
C GLU A 87 -4.06 25.41 4.73
N ASP A 88 -3.04 25.92 4.04
CA ASP A 88 -2.49 25.25 2.86
C ASP A 88 -1.60 24.06 3.28
N HIS A 89 -2.09 22.85 3.06
CA HIS A 89 -1.38 21.62 3.36
C HIS A 89 -0.54 21.06 2.20
N THR A 90 -0.36 21.80 1.11
CA THR A 90 0.34 21.34 -0.11
C THR A 90 1.75 20.84 0.19
N ARG A 91 2.50 21.59 1.00
CA ARG A 91 3.87 21.24 1.39
C ARG A 91 3.92 19.94 2.20
N MET A 92 3.01 19.78 3.15
CA MET A 92 2.88 18.58 3.97
C MET A 92 2.45 17.38 3.12
N LYS A 93 1.47 17.56 2.24
CA LYS A 93 1.03 16.54 1.28
C LYS A 93 2.19 16.03 0.44
N LYS A 94 3.01 16.91 -0.11
CA LYS A 94 4.18 16.55 -0.92
C LYS A 94 5.19 15.72 -0.11
N ALA A 95 5.51 16.14 1.11
CA ALA A 95 6.45 15.43 1.98
C ALA A 95 5.94 14.04 2.36
N ILE A 96 4.66 13.92 2.73
CA ILE A 96 4.02 12.64 3.07
C ILE A 96 3.96 11.71 1.86
N THR A 97 3.54 12.22 0.69
CA THR A 97 3.51 11.43 -0.55
C THR A 97 4.89 10.88 -0.90
N ASN A 98 5.94 11.70 -0.83
CA ASN A 98 7.32 11.25 -1.05
C ASN A 98 7.74 10.16 -0.07
N GLY A 99 7.43 10.34 1.21
CA GLY A 99 7.74 9.37 2.26
C GLY A 99 7.04 8.01 2.01
N ILE A 100 5.75 8.03 1.71
CA ILE A 100 4.96 6.83 1.42
C ILE A 100 5.46 6.15 0.14
N CYS A 101 5.74 6.91 -0.92
CA CYS A 101 6.26 6.36 -2.17
C CYS A 101 7.62 5.67 -1.99
N SER A 102 8.44 6.15 -1.06
CA SER A 102 9.74 5.53 -0.75
C SER A 102 9.60 4.30 0.15
N SER A 103 8.78 4.38 1.21
CA SER A 103 8.70 3.35 2.26
C SER A 103 7.71 2.23 1.99
N SER A 104 6.67 2.50 1.20
CA SER A 104 5.51 1.62 1.06
C SER A 104 5.30 1.08 -0.36
N GLN A 105 6.36 1.05 -1.17
CA GLN A 105 6.31 0.61 -2.57
C GLN A 105 5.63 -0.75 -2.77
N ARG A 106 5.85 -1.71 -1.87
CA ARG A 106 5.26 -3.04 -1.99
C ARG A 106 3.73 -3.02 -1.95
N PHE A 107 3.16 -2.20 -1.07
CA PHE A 107 1.70 -2.01 -0.99
C PHE A 107 1.18 -1.32 -2.25
N LEU A 108 1.80 -0.21 -2.64
CA LEU A 108 1.35 0.58 -3.78
C LEU A 108 1.43 -0.21 -5.10
N LYS A 109 2.49 -0.99 -5.33
CA LYS A 109 2.62 -1.88 -6.49
C LYS A 109 1.59 -3.01 -6.52
N ALA A 110 1.10 -3.42 -5.35
CA ALA A 110 0.00 -4.39 -5.24
C ALA A 110 -1.39 -3.73 -5.35
N ASN A 111 -1.49 -2.45 -5.69
CA ASN A 111 -2.73 -1.65 -5.70
C ASN A 111 -3.41 -1.56 -4.32
N ILE A 112 -2.62 -1.59 -3.25
CA ILE A 112 -3.07 -1.25 -1.90
C ILE A 112 -2.72 0.21 -1.67
N ALA A 113 -3.75 1.07 -1.57
CA ALA A 113 -3.57 2.49 -1.31
C ALA A 113 -3.27 2.77 0.17
N ILE A 114 -2.71 3.94 0.45
CA ILE A 114 -2.44 4.40 1.81
C ILE A 114 -3.14 5.72 2.04
N ARG A 115 -3.85 5.82 3.15
CA ARG A 115 -4.54 7.02 3.59
C ARG A 115 -4.04 7.46 4.94
N TYR A 116 -3.65 8.72 5.07
CA TYR A 116 -3.35 9.38 6.33
C TYR A 116 -4.49 10.33 6.68
N ILE A 117 -5.11 10.14 7.85
CA ILE A 117 -6.17 10.99 8.39
C ILE A 117 -5.60 11.70 9.62
N TYR A 118 -5.72 13.01 9.66
CA TYR A 118 -5.31 13.83 10.78
C TYR A 118 -6.55 14.36 11.49
N ASN A 119 -6.71 13.97 12.75
CA ASN A 119 -7.81 14.37 13.61
C ASN A 119 -7.31 15.36 14.67
N SER A 120 -8.19 16.23 15.13
CA SER A 120 -7.92 17.07 16.29
C SER A 120 -7.77 16.22 17.55
N ALA A 121 -6.71 16.44 18.32
CA ALA A 121 -6.55 15.79 19.63
C ALA A 121 -7.66 16.18 20.62
N HIS A 122 -8.26 17.36 20.46
CA HIS A 122 -9.32 17.87 21.33
C HIS A 122 -10.72 17.45 20.91
N SER A 123 -11.14 17.80 19.70
CA SER A 123 -12.50 17.53 19.21
C SER A 123 -12.68 16.12 18.65
N LYS A 124 -11.59 15.43 18.33
CA LYS A 124 -11.56 14.13 17.60
C LYS A 124 -12.10 14.20 16.17
N ASN A 125 -12.44 15.38 15.68
CA ASN A 125 -12.91 15.59 14.31
C ASN A 125 -11.75 15.54 13.33
N GLU A 126 -12.04 15.05 12.11
CA GLU A 126 -11.08 15.08 11.02
C GLU A 126 -10.78 16.54 10.62
N LEU A 127 -9.50 16.84 10.51
CA LEU A 127 -8.99 18.13 10.09
C LEU A 127 -8.66 18.11 8.59
N PHE A 128 -7.89 17.11 8.15
CA PHE A 128 -7.54 16.89 6.76
C PHE A 128 -7.06 15.46 6.55
N ARG A 129 -6.95 15.06 5.29
CA ARG A 129 -6.43 13.74 4.89
C ARG A 129 -5.59 13.79 3.64
N PHE A 130 -4.76 12.78 3.46
CA PHE A 130 -3.99 12.56 2.26
C PHE A 130 -4.16 11.10 1.79
N ASP A 131 -4.51 10.95 0.52
CA ASP A 131 -4.59 9.65 -0.15
C ASP A 131 -3.41 9.49 -1.09
N VAL A 132 -2.73 8.35 -1.02
CA VAL A 132 -1.57 8.02 -1.87
C VAL A 132 -1.78 6.64 -2.47
N ASP A 133 -1.76 6.58 -3.78
CA ASP A 133 -1.81 5.36 -4.58
C ASP A 133 -0.57 5.25 -5.48
N ALA A 134 -0.52 4.22 -6.32
CA ALA A 134 0.61 4.04 -7.25
C ALA A 134 0.78 5.24 -8.19
N LYS A 135 -0.32 5.83 -8.67
CA LYS A 135 -0.28 6.99 -9.58
C LYS A 135 0.28 8.24 -8.92
N SER A 136 0.03 8.41 -7.63
CA SER A 136 0.55 9.53 -6.85
C SER A 136 2.07 9.58 -6.86
N CYS A 137 2.74 8.43 -7.06
CA CYS A 137 4.20 8.32 -7.07
C CYS A 137 4.84 8.56 -8.44
N GLU A 138 4.08 8.42 -9.53
CA GLU A 138 4.58 8.62 -10.90
C GLU A 138 4.97 10.09 -11.16
N ASN A 139 4.33 11.03 -10.48
CA ASN A 139 4.52 12.48 -10.66
C ASN A 139 5.61 13.09 -9.77
N LEU A 140 6.40 12.26 -9.10
CA LEU A 140 7.42 12.71 -8.15
C LEU A 140 8.86 12.67 -8.71
N GLN A 141 9.00 12.34 -9.99
CA GLN A 141 10.29 12.32 -10.72
C GLN A 141 10.63 13.69 -11.29
#